data_1a676fbcf9d1ca4dcbb24c1b29a21aeb
#
_entry.id   1a676fbcf9d1ca4dcbb24c1b29a21aeb
#
_cell.length_a   1.000
_cell.length_b   1.000
_cell.length_c   1.000
_cell.angle_alpha   90.00
_cell.angle_beta   90.00
_cell.angle_gamma   90.00
#
_symmetry.space_group_name_H-M   'P 1'
#
loop_
_entity.id
_entity.type
_entity.pdbx_description
1 polymer ?
#
loop_
_entity_poly.entity_id
_entity_poly.type
_entity_poly.pdbx_seq_one_letter_code
_entity_poly.pdbx_strand_id
1 'polypeptide(L)'
;MLPSLHMRGPSHTKDHQFGIEAIPLEENMTFIHLRYSFGYSALGYFLMKIFGGGKVGFSEIGTDSEGNPVYVGGLRGAVERDVACYYLAILAYLDTLKMPAEQRFEKRVSKWYDLAALYKKQLLEMQEGGYLSYKRQNRRSQQQLQSNLNR
;
A
#
# COMPACT_ATOMS: atom_id res chain seq x y z
N MET A 1 10.58 17.54 -12.62
CA MET A 1 9.25 17.02 -13.00
C MET A 1 9.35 15.50 -12.95
N LEU A 2 8.84 14.86 -11.90
CA LEU A 2 8.89 13.40 -11.76
C LEU A 2 7.81 12.79 -12.68
N PRO A 3 8.09 11.65 -13.35
CA PRO A 3 7.13 11.01 -14.22
C PRO A 3 5.96 10.47 -13.39
N SER A 4 4.74 10.84 -13.78
CA SER A 4 3.52 10.28 -13.20
C SER A 4 3.37 8.83 -13.64
N LEU A 5 3.45 7.91 -12.69
CA LEU A 5 3.20 6.50 -12.93
C LEU A 5 1.70 6.27 -13.08
N HIS A 6 1.25 5.98 -14.29
CA HIS A 6 -0.14 5.59 -14.56
C HIS A 6 -0.33 4.13 -14.16
N MET A 7 -0.93 3.90 -12.99
CA MET A 7 -1.34 2.56 -12.56
C MET A 7 -2.83 2.35 -12.87
N ARG A 8 -3.15 1.22 -13.53
CA ARG A 8 -4.54 0.76 -13.60
C ARG A 8 -4.93 0.22 -12.24
N GLY A 9 -5.82 0.92 -11.56
CA GLY A 9 -6.42 0.49 -10.31
C GLY A 9 -7.51 -0.58 -10.50
N PRO A 10 -8.10 -1.04 -9.39
CA PRO A 10 -9.28 -1.90 -9.43
C PRO A 10 -10.37 -1.30 -10.32
N SER A 11 -11.17 -2.17 -10.95
CA SER A 11 -12.27 -1.77 -11.84
C SER A 11 -13.11 -0.64 -11.20
N HIS A 12 -13.29 0.47 -11.95
CA HIS A 12 -14.03 1.69 -11.58
C HIS A 12 -13.21 2.82 -10.95
N THR A 13 -11.89 2.67 -10.74
CA THR A 13 -10.99 3.77 -10.38
C THR A 13 -10.05 4.11 -11.54
N LYS A 14 -9.63 5.37 -11.64
CA LYS A 14 -8.78 5.89 -12.71
C LYS A 14 -7.89 7.01 -12.21
N ASP A 15 -6.93 7.41 -13.03
CA ASP A 15 -6.07 8.57 -12.78
C ASP A 15 -5.34 8.52 -11.43
N HIS A 16 -4.85 7.33 -11.08
CA HIS A 16 -4.07 7.17 -9.86
C HIS A 16 -2.78 7.96 -9.94
N GLN A 17 -2.58 8.85 -8.98
CA GLN A 17 -1.36 9.65 -8.85
C GLN A 17 -0.75 9.39 -7.48
N PHE A 18 0.52 9.10 -7.48
CA PHE A 18 1.31 8.91 -6.28
C PHE A 18 2.50 9.87 -6.30
N GLY A 19 2.62 10.68 -5.25
CA GLY A 19 3.72 11.62 -5.08
C GLY A 19 4.49 11.34 -3.80
N ILE A 20 5.80 11.42 -3.88
CA ILE A 20 6.69 11.33 -2.72
C ILE A 20 7.55 12.58 -2.71
N GLU A 21 7.57 13.29 -1.59
CA GLU A 21 8.52 14.34 -1.29
C GLU A 21 9.38 13.90 -0.12
N ALA A 22 10.70 14.02 -0.26
CA ALA A 22 11.66 13.71 0.79
C ALA A 22 12.51 14.96 1.06
N ILE A 23 12.42 15.48 2.26
CA ILE A 23 13.14 16.69 2.69
C ILE A 23 14.12 16.28 3.78
N PRO A 24 15.43 16.41 3.58
CA PRO A 24 16.40 16.16 4.63
C PRO A 24 16.19 17.19 5.75
N LEU A 25 16.08 16.69 6.97
CA LEU A 25 16.11 17.48 8.19
C LEU A 25 17.51 17.38 8.82
N GLU A 26 17.72 18.02 9.97
CA GLU A 26 18.99 17.95 10.67
C GLU A 26 19.31 16.50 11.12
N GLU A 27 20.62 16.18 11.17
CA GLU A 27 21.19 14.97 11.78
C GLU A 27 20.53 13.62 11.40
N ASN A 28 20.66 13.22 10.13
CA ASN A 28 20.23 11.90 9.64
C ASN A 28 18.72 11.64 9.67
N MET A 29 17.90 12.67 9.79
CA MET A 29 16.46 12.57 9.65
C MET A 29 16.00 13.05 8.28
N THR A 30 14.99 12.38 7.74
CA THR A 30 14.34 12.78 6.49
C THR A 30 12.83 12.82 6.70
N PHE A 31 12.23 13.97 6.43
CA PHE A 31 10.78 14.07 6.36
C PHE A 31 10.30 13.51 5.05
N ILE A 32 9.31 12.61 5.10
CA ILE A 32 8.69 12.02 3.91
C ILE A 32 7.22 12.42 3.88
N HIS A 33 6.83 13.11 2.81
CA HIS A 33 5.46 13.42 2.52
C HIS A 33 4.95 12.54 1.38
N LEU A 34 3.87 11.79 1.64
CA LEU A 34 3.20 10.95 0.68
C LEU A 34 1.89 11.61 0.24
N ARG A 35 1.69 11.71 -1.07
CA ARG A 35 0.45 12.16 -1.68
C ARG A 35 -0.11 11.04 -2.55
N TYR A 36 -1.38 10.73 -2.34
CA TYR A 36 -2.09 9.76 -3.16
C TYR A 36 -3.44 10.34 -3.57
N SER A 37 -3.73 10.29 -4.87
CA SER A 37 -5.01 10.69 -5.41
C SER A 37 -5.46 9.76 -6.53
N PHE A 38 -6.76 9.61 -6.69
CA PHE A 38 -7.36 8.84 -7.77
C PHE A 38 -8.75 9.39 -8.11
N GLY A 39 -9.17 9.20 -9.36
CA GLY A 39 -10.52 9.46 -9.81
C GLY A 39 -11.39 8.21 -9.73
N TYR A 40 -12.69 8.39 -9.55
CA TYR A 40 -13.68 7.32 -9.60
C TYR A 40 -14.95 7.78 -10.33
N SER A 41 -15.66 6.83 -10.93
CA SER A 41 -16.99 7.08 -11.49
C SER A 41 -18.05 7.05 -10.39
N ALA A 42 -19.24 7.62 -10.67
CA ALA A 42 -20.38 7.55 -9.74
C ALA A 42 -20.72 6.09 -9.35
N LEU A 43 -20.67 5.17 -10.32
CA LEU A 43 -20.85 3.74 -10.08
C LEU A 43 -19.71 3.16 -9.22
N GLY A 44 -18.46 3.56 -9.46
CA GLY A 44 -17.30 3.15 -8.66
C GLY A 44 -17.43 3.63 -7.21
N TYR A 45 -17.89 4.85 -6.99
CA TYR A 45 -18.17 5.37 -5.65
C TYR A 45 -19.26 4.54 -4.93
N PHE A 46 -20.34 4.24 -5.63
CA PHE A 46 -21.45 3.45 -5.06
C PHE A 46 -20.99 2.02 -4.71
N LEU A 47 -20.25 1.36 -5.59
CA LEU A 47 -19.68 0.03 -5.34
C LEU A 47 -18.69 0.04 -4.18
N MET A 48 -17.80 1.02 -4.08
CA MET A 48 -16.88 1.15 -2.95
C MET A 48 -17.61 1.39 -1.63
N LYS A 49 -18.74 2.12 -1.66
CA LYS A 49 -19.59 2.34 -0.47
C LYS A 49 -20.25 1.04 0.02
N ILE A 50 -20.69 0.18 -0.90
CA ILE A 50 -21.35 -1.08 -0.56
C ILE A 50 -20.36 -2.18 -0.23
N PHE A 51 -19.32 -2.36 -1.04
CA PHE A 51 -18.39 -3.49 -0.96
C PHE A 51 -17.06 -3.15 -0.29
N GLY A 52 -16.73 -1.87 -0.11
CA GLY A 52 -15.50 -1.44 0.58
C GLY A 52 -15.54 -1.55 2.11
N GLY A 53 -16.62 -2.09 2.65
CA GLY A 53 -16.97 -2.01 4.08
C GLY A 53 -16.38 -3.07 5.01
N GLY A 54 -15.52 -3.98 4.54
CA GLY A 54 -15.03 -5.06 5.38
C GLY A 54 -13.85 -4.71 6.29
N LYS A 55 -13.10 -3.67 5.97
CA LYS A 55 -11.91 -3.25 6.73
C LYS A 55 -11.96 -1.78 7.11
N VAL A 56 -11.39 -1.49 8.25
CA VAL A 56 -11.31 -0.15 8.81
C VAL A 56 -9.96 0.51 8.47
N GLY A 57 -9.93 1.84 8.49
CA GLY A 57 -8.71 2.65 8.39
C GLY A 57 -7.99 2.77 9.73
N PHE A 58 -7.26 3.85 9.89
CA PHE A 58 -6.44 4.13 11.07
C PHE A 58 -7.02 5.25 11.95
N SER A 59 -7.80 6.15 11.36
CA SER A 59 -8.44 7.23 12.12
C SER A 59 -9.53 6.68 13.03
N GLU A 60 -9.38 6.94 14.32
CA GLU A 60 -10.42 6.67 15.33
C GLU A 60 -11.54 7.68 15.19
N ILE A 61 -12.78 7.22 15.17
CA ILE A 61 -13.99 8.04 15.03
C ILE A 61 -14.92 7.98 16.25
N GLY A 62 -14.52 7.23 17.28
CA GLY A 62 -15.27 7.07 18.52
C GLY A 62 -14.91 5.80 19.27
N THR A 63 -15.72 5.45 20.25
CA THR A 63 -15.63 4.21 21.02
C THR A 63 -16.95 3.45 20.97
N ASP A 64 -16.89 2.13 21.00
CA ASP A 64 -18.08 1.29 21.11
C ASP A 64 -18.62 1.21 22.55
N SER A 65 -19.70 0.44 22.74
CA SER A 65 -20.32 0.25 24.06
C SER A 65 -19.43 -0.47 25.08
N GLU A 66 -18.37 -1.13 24.60
CA GLU A 66 -17.41 -1.86 25.43
C GLU A 66 -16.14 -1.04 25.70
N GLY A 67 -16.08 0.20 25.16
CA GLY A 67 -14.93 1.10 25.33
C GLY A 67 -13.80 0.86 24.31
N ASN A 68 -14.00 0.03 23.29
CA ASN A 68 -12.99 -0.22 22.26
C ASN A 68 -13.02 0.87 21.19
N PRO A 69 -11.87 1.22 20.60
CA PRO A 69 -11.81 2.21 19.54
C PRO A 69 -12.53 1.75 18.28
N VAL A 70 -13.40 2.62 17.76
CA VAL A 70 -14.06 2.48 16.46
C VAL A 70 -13.28 3.26 15.41
N TYR A 71 -12.87 2.59 14.36
CA TYR A 71 -12.06 3.17 13.28
C TYR A 71 -12.91 3.50 12.06
N VAL A 72 -12.48 4.51 11.31
CA VAL A 72 -13.13 4.93 10.09
C VAL A 72 -13.18 3.80 9.05
N GLY A 73 -14.34 3.59 8.46
CA GLY A 73 -14.56 2.62 7.37
C GLY A 73 -14.73 3.27 6.00
N GLY A 74 -15.30 2.49 5.07
CA GLY A 74 -15.66 2.95 3.73
C GLY A 74 -14.47 3.47 2.93
N LEU A 75 -14.73 4.44 2.04
CA LEU A 75 -13.70 5.00 1.14
C LEU A 75 -12.53 5.64 1.89
N ARG A 76 -12.80 6.41 2.95
CA ARG A 76 -11.75 7.04 3.74
C ARG A 76 -10.84 5.98 4.38
N GLY A 77 -11.43 4.94 5.00
CA GLY A 77 -10.65 3.84 5.56
C GLY A 77 -9.82 3.10 4.52
N ALA A 78 -10.35 2.91 3.29
CA ALA A 78 -9.61 2.32 2.20
C ALA A 78 -8.38 3.16 1.80
N VAL A 79 -8.56 4.48 1.63
CA VAL A 79 -7.46 5.41 1.31
C VAL A 79 -6.39 5.42 2.41
N GLU A 80 -6.80 5.46 3.67
CA GLU A 80 -5.86 5.42 4.80
C GLU A 80 -5.02 4.12 4.80
N ARG A 81 -5.63 2.98 4.48
CA ARG A 81 -4.91 1.70 4.35
C ARG A 81 -3.94 1.71 3.17
N ASP A 82 -4.36 2.23 2.01
CA ASP A 82 -3.50 2.31 0.83
C ASP A 82 -2.26 3.16 1.12
N VAL A 83 -2.44 4.33 1.72
CA VAL A 83 -1.32 5.20 2.13
C VAL A 83 -0.39 4.50 3.11
N ALA A 84 -0.94 3.81 4.11
CA ALA A 84 -0.14 3.03 5.06
C ALA A 84 0.63 1.90 4.37
N CYS A 85 0.02 1.16 3.43
CA CYS A 85 0.68 0.13 2.64
C CYS A 85 1.88 0.69 1.85
N TYR A 86 1.73 1.86 1.22
CA TYR A 86 2.83 2.51 0.50
C TYR A 86 3.94 2.97 1.45
N TYR A 87 3.58 3.55 2.60
CA TYR A 87 4.55 3.94 3.62
C TYR A 87 5.38 2.75 4.09
N LEU A 88 4.74 1.64 4.44
CA LEU A 88 5.44 0.42 4.85
C LEU A 88 6.31 -0.17 3.72
N ALA A 89 5.88 -0.05 2.47
CA ALA A 89 6.68 -0.47 1.32
C ALA A 89 7.95 0.37 1.16
N ILE A 90 7.87 1.67 1.42
CA ILE A 90 9.03 2.56 1.42
C ILE A 90 9.99 2.17 2.55
N LEU A 91 9.51 1.94 3.76
CA LEU A 91 10.34 1.49 4.88
C LEU A 91 11.05 0.18 4.55
N ALA A 92 10.32 -0.82 4.04
CA ALA A 92 10.91 -2.10 3.63
C ALA A 92 11.92 -1.95 2.49
N TYR A 93 11.70 -1.00 1.57
CA TYR A 93 12.64 -0.67 0.49
C TYR A 93 13.94 -0.07 1.05
N LEU A 94 13.85 0.95 1.90
CA LEU A 94 14.98 1.65 2.47
C LEU A 94 15.85 0.71 3.32
N ASP A 95 15.23 -0.14 4.12
CA ASP A 95 15.88 -1.12 4.99
C ASP A 95 16.76 -2.13 4.21
N THR A 96 16.43 -2.34 2.95
CA THR A 96 17.11 -3.33 2.09
C THR A 96 18.07 -2.73 1.06
N LEU A 97 18.28 -1.42 1.05
CA LEU A 97 19.10 -0.75 0.04
C LEU A 97 20.55 -1.26 -0.01
N LYS A 98 21.13 -1.52 1.16
CA LYS A 98 22.52 -1.98 1.30
C LYS A 98 22.71 -3.48 1.10
N MET A 99 21.60 -4.24 0.90
CA MET A 99 21.68 -5.67 0.69
C MET A 99 22.05 -6.05 -0.75
N PRO A 100 22.60 -7.26 -1.00
CA PRO A 100 22.80 -7.80 -2.34
C PRO A 100 21.50 -7.80 -3.16
N ALA A 101 21.59 -7.45 -4.45
CA ALA A 101 20.40 -7.25 -5.31
C ALA A 101 19.48 -8.47 -5.39
N GLU A 102 20.07 -9.66 -5.42
CA GLU A 102 19.38 -10.94 -5.49
C GLU A 102 18.53 -11.25 -4.25
N GLN A 103 18.92 -10.74 -3.08
CA GLN A 103 18.23 -10.96 -1.81
C GLN A 103 17.15 -9.92 -1.53
N ARG A 104 17.23 -8.74 -2.17
CA ARG A 104 16.37 -7.58 -1.86
C ARG A 104 14.89 -7.88 -1.97
N PHE A 105 14.48 -8.61 -3.00
CA PHE A 105 13.05 -8.85 -3.20
C PHE A 105 12.43 -9.65 -2.05
N GLU A 106 13.01 -10.80 -1.72
CA GLU A 106 12.49 -11.66 -0.64
C GLU A 106 12.48 -10.93 0.70
N LYS A 107 13.55 -10.21 1.00
CA LYS A 107 13.65 -9.42 2.24
C LYS A 107 12.64 -8.27 2.29
N ARG A 108 12.41 -7.56 1.18
CA ARG A 108 11.39 -6.49 1.12
C ARG A 108 9.99 -7.00 1.37
N VAL A 109 9.66 -8.12 0.74
CA VAL A 109 8.32 -8.70 0.85
C VAL A 109 8.08 -9.23 2.26
N SER A 110 9.06 -9.94 2.85
CA SER A 110 8.99 -10.38 4.25
C SER A 110 8.92 -9.20 5.21
N LYS A 111 9.81 -8.22 5.08
CA LYS A 111 9.82 -7.02 5.94
C LYS A 111 8.51 -6.25 5.88
N TRP A 112 7.94 -6.08 4.68
CA TRP A 112 6.64 -5.43 4.54
C TRP A 112 5.57 -6.17 5.31
N TYR A 113 5.55 -7.52 5.23
CA TYR A 113 4.58 -8.34 5.95
C TYR A 113 4.74 -8.19 7.47
N ASP A 114 5.98 -8.23 7.97
CA ASP A 114 6.27 -8.03 9.40
C ASP A 114 5.76 -6.68 9.91
N LEU A 115 6.00 -5.62 9.15
CA LEU A 115 5.51 -4.27 9.47
C LEU A 115 3.98 -4.20 9.44
N ALA A 116 3.35 -4.81 8.42
CA ALA A 116 1.89 -4.85 8.30
C ALA A 116 1.24 -5.69 9.40
N ALA A 117 1.94 -6.70 9.93
CA ALA A 117 1.47 -7.53 11.03
C ALA A 117 1.30 -6.76 12.35
N LEU A 118 1.93 -5.60 12.51
CA LEU A 118 1.68 -4.70 13.63
C LEU A 118 0.27 -4.09 13.58
N TYR A 119 -0.34 -4.06 12.40
CA TYR A 119 -1.66 -3.48 12.11
C TYR A 119 -2.63 -4.52 11.52
N LYS A 120 -2.72 -5.69 12.18
CA LYS A 120 -3.49 -6.85 11.69
C LYS A 120 -4.91 -6.49 11.28
N LYS A 121 -5.60 -5.71 12.11
CA LYS A 121 -7.00 -5.33 11.89
C LYS A 121 -7.18 -4.54 10.58
N GLN A 122 -6.23 -3.68 10.27
CA GLN A 122 -6.28 -2.80 9.12
C GLN A 122 -5.66 -3.41 7.86
N LEU A 123 -4.51 -4.08 7.97
CA LEU A 123 -3.66 -4.38 6.82
C LEU A 123 -3.56 -5.86 6.45
N LEU A 124 -3.74 -6.80 7.39
CA LEU A 124 -3.59 -8.22 7.04
C LEU A 124 -4.86 -8.80 6.43
N GLU A 125 -4.72 -9.35 5.23
CA GLU A 125 -5.80 -10.05 4.50
C GLU A 125 -5.56 -11.56 4.41
N MET A 126 -4.32 -11.98 4.56
CA MET A 126 -3.92 -13.37 4.43
C MET A 126 -2.72 -13.69 5.32
N GLN A 127 -2.45 -14.96 5.51
CA GLN A 127 -1.27 -15.41 6.22
C GLN A 127 0.00 -15.19 5.40
N GLU A 128 1.15 -15.11 6.05
CA GLU A 128 2.45 -14.79 5.47
C GLU A 128 2.80 -15.66 4.26
N GLY A 129 2.68 -16.98 4.38
CA GLY A 129 3.01 -17.92 3.30
C GLY A 129 2.20 -17.66 2.03
N GLY A 130 0.91 -17.36 2.16
CA GLY A 130 0.03 -16.96 1.06
C GLY A 130 0.48 -15.67 0.42
N TYR A 131 0.78 -14.65 1.22
CA TYR A 131 1.25 -13.35 0.77
C TYR A 131 2.59 -13.46 -0.01
N LEU A 132 3.56 -14.16 0.56
CA LEU A 132 4.86 -14.37 -0.09
C LEU A 132 4.71 -15.09 -1.44
N SER A 133 3.90 -16.14 -1.49
CA SER A 133 3.63 -16.90 -2.72
C SER A 133 2.98 -16.01 -3.79
N TYR A 134 1.98 -15.22 -3.42
CA TYR A 134 1.32 -14.26 -4.30
C TYR A 134 2.30 -13.21 -4.86
N LYS A 135 3.16 -12.64 -4.01
CA LYS A 135 4.16 -11.65 -4.45
C LYS A 135 5.21 -12.25 -5.38
N ARG A 136 5.66 -13.49 -5.15
CA ARG A 136 6.57 -14.20 -6.05
C ARG A 136 5.93 -14.45 -7.42
N GLN A 137 4.67 -14.87 -7.45
CA GLN A 137 3.94 -15.06 -8.70
C GLN A 137 3.81 -13.74 -9.48
N ASN A 138 3.42 -12.67 -8.82
CA ASN A 138 3.32 -11.34 -9.46
C ASN A 138 4.67 -10.89 -10.04
N ARG A 139 5.76 -11.07 -9.32
CA ARG A 139 7.10 -10.73 -9.82
C ARG A 139 7.44 -11.51 -11.10
N ARG A 140 7.18 -12.83 -11.13
CA ARG A 140 7.42 -13.65 -12.33
C ARG A 140 6.61 -13.15 -13.52
N SER A 141 5.33 -12.85 -13.31
CA SER A 141 4.46 -12.31 -14.37
C SER A 141 4.97 -10.96 -14.90
N GLN A 142 5.41 -10.06 -14.01
CA GLN A 142 6.00 -8.78 -14.42
C GLN A 142 7.29 -8.96 -15.23
N GLN A 143 8.17 -9.86 -14.81
CA GLN A 143 9.40 -10.17 -15.55
C GLN A 143 9.12 -10.75 -16.94
N GLN A 144 8.12 -11.63 -17.07
CA GLN A 144 7.69 -12.15 -18.36
C GLN A 144 7.15 -11.06 -19.28
N LEU A 145 6.28 -10.17 -18.76
CA LEU A 145 5.77 -9.04 -19.53
C LEU A 145 6.91 -8.12 -19.99
N GLN A 146 7.85 -7.80 -19.11
CA GLN A 146 9.00 -6.98 -19.45
C GLN A 146 9.88 -7.63 -20.52
N SER A 147 10.12 -8.92 -20.45
CA SER A 147 10.91 -9.64 -21.47
C SER A 147 10.24 -9.66 -22.85
N ASN A 148 8.90 -9.68 -22.89
CA ASN A 148 8.13 -9.62 -24.14
C ASN A 148 8.13 -8.23 -24.77
N LEU A 149 8.23 -7.15 -23.97
CA LEU A 149 8.30 -5.78 -24.47
C LEU A 149 9.69 -5.43 -25.05
N ASN A 150 10.73 -6.14 -24.65
CA ASN A 150 12.11 -5.93 -25.09
C ASN A 150 12.49 -6.79 -26.31
N ARG A 151 11.55 -7.53 -26.88
CA ARG A 151 11.69 -8.30 -28.13
C ARG A 151 11.06 -7.56 -29.30
#